data_5a07e18a826628d64798eb766401eb8d
#
_entry.id   5a07e18a826628d64798eb766401eb8d
#
_cell.length_a   1.000
_cell.length_b   1.000
_cell.length_c   1.000
_cell.angle_alpha   90.00
_cell.angle_beta   90.00
_cell.angle_gamma   90.00
#
_symmetry.space_group_name_H-M   'P 1'
#
loop_
_entity.id
_entity.type
_entity.pdbx_description
1 polymer ?
#
loop_
_entity_poly.entity_id
_entity_poly.type
_entity_poly.pdbx_seq_one_letter_code
_entity_poly.pdbx_strand_id
1 'polypeptide(L)'
;EEDIDTVAAIIRKRTDMEVKSEKNYLTHIKQSGYRSYHMILYYTVETINGPKRLQVEIQIRTMAMNFWATIEHSLQYKYKGDMPPHVAERLSKASDAIISLDHEMSSVRNEIMDAQNSSQMQSNLVKDMLNNIENLYRVSSEREVSKIQDEFLRVFKTKDLRQLERFHRQLDIIAEGYRAQAVHHSI
;
A
#
# COMPACT_ATOMS: atom_id res chain seq x y z
N GLU A 1 -2.84 0.50 11.71
CA GLU A 1 -1.87 1.27 12.53
C GLU A 1 -0.74 1.84 11.66
N GLU A 2 -0.12 1.06 10.78
CA GLU A 2 0.96 1.53 9.88
C GLU A 2 0.59 2.78 9.07
N ASP A 3 -0.64 2.86 8.58
CA ASP A 3 -1.11 4.03 7.85
C ASP A 3 -1.18 5.28 8.73
N ILE A 4 -1.48 5.15 10.02
CA ILE A 4 -1.52 6.25 10.99
C ILE A 4 -0.11 6.81 11.18
N ASP A 5 0.89 5.94 11.38
CA ASP A 5 2.29 6.36 11.52
C ASP A 5 2.81 7.03 10.25
N THR A 6 2.42 6.50 9.09
CA THR A 6 2.76 7.09 7.79
C THR A 6 2.18 8.50 7.64
N VAL A 7 0.90 8.70 7.96
CA VAL A 7 0.25 10.02 7.90
C VAL A 7 0.90 10.98 8.90
N ALA A 8 1.18 10.55 10.13
CA ALA A 8 1.87 11.36 11.12
C ALA A 8 3.27 11.78 10.64
N ALA A 9 4.03 10.87 10.00
CA ALA A 9 5.33 11.16 9.41
C ALA A 9 5.25 12.17 8.26
N ILE A 10 4.22 12.10 7.42
CA ILE A 10 3.97 13.09 6.36
C ILE A 10 3.72 14.46 6.96
N ILE A 11 2.87 14.54 7.98
CA ILE A 11 2.57 15.84 8.66
C ILE A 11 3.82 16.45 9.27
N ARG A 12 4.67 15.64 9.94
CA ARG A 12 5.95 16.13 10.53
C ARG A 12 6.91 16.73 9.50
N LYS A 13 6.86 16.25 8.24
CA LYS A 13 7.71 16.75 7.16
C LYS A 13 7.20 18.02 6.49
N ARG A 14 5.99 18.46 6.80
CA ARG A 14 5.41 19.66 6.18
C ARG A 14 6.13 20.92 6.70
N THR A 15 6.38 21.86 5.79
CA THR A 15 7.04 23.12 6.07
C THR A 15 6.07 24.25 6.43
N ASP A 16 4.78 24.07 6.13
CA ASP A 16 3.70 25.03 6.40
C ASP A 16 3.04 24.84 7.77
N MET A 17 3.45 23.80 8.51
CA MET A 17 2.96 23.47 9.84
C MET A 17 4.14 23.22 10.79
N GLU A 18 3.95 23.59 12.06
CA GLU A 18 4.92 23.34 13.12
C GLU A 18 4.29 22.44 14.19
N VAL A 19 4.86 21.26 14.42
CA VAL A 19 4.37 20.32 15.44
C VAL A 19 4.74 20.84 16.83
N LYS A 20 3.73 21.11 17.67
CA LYS A 20 3.89 21.52 19.07
C LYS A 20 4.02 20.33 20.00
N SER A 21 3.13 19.35 19.86
CA SER A 21 3.13 18.14 20.69
C SER A 21 2.33 17.01 20.02
N GLU A 22 2.61 15.79 20.43
CA GLU A 22 1.95 14.58 19.94
C GLU A 22 1.52 13.72 21.14
N LYS A 23 0.37 13.02 20.99
CA LYS A 23 -0.14 12.04 21.96
C LYS A 23 -0.55 10.78 21.22
N ASN A 24 0.12 9.69 21.51
CA ASN A 24 -0.16 8.40 20.92
C ASN A 24 -1.04 7.54 21.84
N TYR A 25 -2.36 7.57 21.61
CA TYR A 25 -3.32 6.72 22.31
C TYR A 25 -3.49 5.34 21.64
N LEU A 26 -2.64 4.97 20.70
CA LEU A 26 -2.57 3.60 20.17
C LEU A 26 -1.73 2.72 21.09
N THR A 27 -0.61 3.27 21.59
CA THR A 27 0.30 2.60 22.53
C THR A 27 -0.06 2.88 23.99
N HIS A 28 -0.59 4.07 24.30
CA HIS A 28 -1.05 4.47 25.63
C HIS A 28 -2.58 4.55 25.66
N ILE A 29 -3.21 3.39 25.61
CA ILE A 29 -4.66 3.25 25.50
C ILE A 29 -5.34 3.81 26.75
N LYS A 30 -6.37 4.63 26.57
CA LYS A 30 -7.19 5.09 27.71
C LYS A 30 -8.02 3.91 28.30
N GLN A 31 -8.32 3.98 29.58
CA GLN A 31 -9.18 2.99 30.26
C GLN A 31 -10.51 2.75 29.54
N SER A 32 -11.06 3.77 28.87
CA SER A 32 -12.29 3.64 28.08
C SER A 32 -12.16 2.74 26.85
N GLY A 33 -10.92 2.42 26.41
CA GLY A 33 -10.63 1.80 25.13
C GLY A 33 -10.41 2.80 23.99
N TYR A 34 -10.41 4.09 24.26
CA TYR A 34 -10.20 5.13 23.25
C TYR A 34 -8.82 5.03 22.60
N ARG A 35 -8.79 5.01 21.26
CA ARG A 35 -7.58 4.93 20.44
C ARG A 35 -7.58 6.02 19.39
N SER A 36 -6.48 6.74 19.29
CA SER A 36 -6.27 7.79 18.30
C SER A 36 -4.81 8.27 18.36
N TYR A 37 -4.34 8.86 17.29
CA TYR A 37 -3.09 9.63 17.30
C TYR A 37 -3.42 11.11 17.21
N HIS A 38 -2.97 11.91 18.17
CA HIS A 38 -3.25 13.34 18.23
C HIS A 38 -1.97 14.12 17.97
N MET A 39 -2.07 15.11 17.09
CA MET A 39 -1.01 16.07 16.81
C MET A 39 -1.53 17.48 17.06
N ILE A 40 -0.87 18.23 17.92
CA ILE A 40 -1.12 19.64 18.11
C ILE A 40 -0.11 20.41 17.29
N LEU A 41 -0.60 21.24 16.39
CA LEU A 41 0.19 21.96 15.41
C LEU A 41 -0.06 23.46 15.51
N TYR A 42 0.93 24.26 15.07
CA TYR A 42 0.71 25.64 14.69
C TYR A 42 0.61 25.75 13.18
N TYR A 43 -0.41 26.46 12.73
CA TYR A 43 -0.66 26.76 11.32
C TYR A 43 -0.96 28.24 11.17
N THR A 44 -0.36 28.88 10.15
CA THR A 44 -0.58 30.31 9.88
C THR A 44 -1.60 30.44 8.76
N VAL A 45 -2.69 31.15 9.03
CA VAL A 45 -3.73 31.49 8.04
C VAL A 45 -3.65 32.96 7.69
N GLU A 46 -3.81 33.28 6.43
CA GLU A 46 -3.93 34.66 5.97
C GLU A 46 -5.35 35.18 6.24
N THR A 47 -5.44 36.32 6.88
CA THR A 47 -6.71 36.99 7.17
C THR A 47 -6.70 38.40 6.62
N ILE A 48 -7.88 39.06 6.56
CA ILE A 48 -7.99 40.49 6.16
C ILE A 48 -7.18 41.44 7.06
N ASN A 49 -6.82 41.02 8.28
CA ASN A 49 -6.00 41.74 9.22
C ASN A 49 -4.54 41.27 9.27
N GLY A 50 -4.10 40.54 8.26
CA GLY A 50 -2.77 39.92 8.14
C GLY A 50 -2.69 38.48 8.64
N PRO A 51 -1.49 37.89 8.65
CA PRO A 51 -1.30 36.48 9.01
C PRO A 51 -1.62 36.24 10.48
N LYS A 52 -2.36 35.16 10.75
CA LYS A 52 -2.72 34.74 12.12
C LYS A 52 -2.25 33.32 12.37
N ARG A 53 -1.41 33.14 13.38
CA ARG A 53 -0.95 31.81 13.82
C ARG A 53 -2.01 31.19 14.73
N LEU A 54 -2.52 30.03 14.33
CA LEU A 54 -3.53 29.25 15.04
C LEU A 54 -2.95 27.95 15.56
N GLN A 55 -3.44 27.51 16.73
CA GLN A 55 -3.20 26.17 17.23
C GLN A 55 -4.33 25.26 16.73
N VAL A 56 -3.97 24.14 16.10
CA VAL A 56 -4.89 23.17 15.52
C VAL A 56 -4.60 21.79 16.10
N GLU A 57 -5.62 21.01 16.38
CA GLU A 57 -5.49 19.61 16.74
C GLU A 57 -5.91 18.75 15.56
N ILE A 58 -5.00 17.86 15.10
CA ILE A 58 -5.30 16.81 14.13
C ILE A 58 -5.41 15.49 14.87
N GLN A 59 -6.53 14.79 14.68
CA GLN A 59 -6.77 13.47 15.20
C GLN A 59 -6.73 12.45 14.04
N ILE A 60 -5.78 11.52 14.09
CA ILE A 60 -5.59 10.50 13.06
C ILE A 60 -6.12 9.17 13.61
N ARG A 61 -7.04 8.57 12.87
CA ARG A 61 -7.73 7.31 13.25
C ARG A 61 -7.99 6.46 12.02
N THR A 62 -8.11 5.16 12.20
CA THR A 62 -8.74 4.30 11.21
C THR A 62 -10.26 4.57 11.18
N MET A 63 -10.94 4.10 10.14
CA MET A 63 -12.41 4.20 10.06
C MET A 63 -13.10 3.50 11.23
N ALA A 64 -12.60 2.34 11.63
CA ALA A 64 -13.14 1.56 12.74
C ALA A 64 -12.94 2.26 14.08
N MET A 65 -11.77 2.84 14.33
CA MET A 65 -11.49 3.67 15.51
C MET A 65 -12.41 4.91 15.56
N ASN A 66 -12.64 5.54 14.42
CA ASN A 66 -13.53 6.71 14.35
C ASN A 66 -14.99 6.34 14.63
N PHE A 67 -15.46 5.20 14.12
CA PHE A 67 -16.79 4.68 14.41
C PHE A 67 -16.96 4.46 15.92
N TRP A 68 -16.02 3.77 16.57
CA TRP A 68 -16.05 3.53 18.00
C TRP A 68 -16.05 4.85 18.80
N ALA A 69 -15.15 5.79 18.46
CA ALA A 69 -15.04 7.07 19.16
C ALA A 69 -16.32 7.91 19.02
N THR A 70 -17.01 7.85 17.90
CA THR A 70 -18.29 8.52 17.69
C THR A 70 -19.39 7.96 18.58
N ILE A 71 -19.47 6.64 18.73
CA ILE A 71 -20.42 5.99 19.62
C ILE A 71 -20.12 6.33 21.08
N GLU A 72 -18.85 6.19 21.49
CA GLU A 72 -18.40 6.49 22.85
C GLU A 72 -18.76 7.92 23.22
N HIS A 73 -18.45 8.89 22.36
CA HIS A 73 -18.79 10.29 22.59
C HIS A 73 -20.31 10.53 22.70
N SER A 74 -21.11 9.88 21.84
CA SER A 74 -22.57 9.98 21.88
C SER A 74 -23.14 9.42 23.19
N LEU A 75 -22.60 8.32 23.68
CA LEU A 75 -23.01 7.70 24.95
C LEU A 75 -22.60 8.56 26.14
N GLN A 76 -21.37 9.11 26.15
CA GLN A 76 -20.93 10.03 27.19
C GLN A 76 -21.83 11.27 27.27
N TYR A 77 -22.20 11.84 26.12
CA TYR A 77 -23.13 12.97 26.09
C TYR A 77 -24.52 12.60 26.61
N LYS A 78 -25.05 11.44 26.20
CA LYS A 78 -26.37 10.94 26.65
C LYS A 78 -26.41 10.72 28.15
N TYR A 79 -25.37 10.14 28.74
CA TYR A 79 -25.29 9.85 30.16
C TYR A 79 -24.65 11.01 30.97
N LYS A 80 -24.41 12.15 30.36
CA LYS A 80 -23.81 13.34 31.01
C LYS A 80 -22.51 13.05 31.79
N GLY A 81 -21.72 12.09 31.30
CA GLY A 81 -20.45 11.67 31.93
C GLY A 81 -20.62 10.55 32.99
N ASP A 82 -21.83 10.14 33.34
CA ASP A 82 -22.11 9.09 34.33
C ASP A 82 -22.54 7.79 33.58
N MET A 83 -21.64 7.23 32.81
CA MET A 83 -21.89 6.01 32.04
C MET A 83 -21.95 4.79 32.99
N PRO A 84 -22.99 3.93 32.91
CA PRO A 84 -23.04 2.72 33.70
C PRO A 84 -21.81 1.83 33.54
N PRO A 85 -21.19 1.30 34.61
CA PRO A 85 -19.93 0.54 34.52
C PRO A 85 -19.97 -0.64 33.55
N HIS A 86 -21.11 -1.36 33.50
CA HIS A 86 -21.24 -2.48 32.56
C HIS A 86 -21.28 -2.06 31.08
N VAL A 87 -21.79 -0.85 30.79
CA VAL A 87 -21.75 -0.28 29.43
C VAL A 87 -20.34 0.16 29.07
N ALA A 88 -19.65 0.80 30.01
CA ALA A 88 -18.25 1.21 29.84
C ALA A 88 -17.31 0.00 29.57
N GLU A 89 -17.51 -1.09 30.34
CA GLU A 89 -16.72 -2.33 30.13
C GLU A 89 -17.01 -2.95 28.74
N ARG A 90 -18.26 -3.03 28.33
CA ARG A 90 -18.62 -3.56 26.99
C ARG A 90 -18.05 -2.70 25.88
N LEU A 91 -18.06 -1.39 26.06
CA LEU A 91 -17.50 -0.44 25.09
C LEU A 91 -15.97 -0.60 24.97
N SER A 92 -15.28 -0.78 26.10
CA SER A 92 -13.84 -1.07 26.12
C SER A 92 -13.51 -2.37 25.39
N LYS A 93 -14.24 -3.45 25.64
CA LYS A 93 -14.11 -4.73 24.91
C LYS A 93 -14.38 -4.60 23.41
N ALA A 94 -15.33 -3.76 23.02
CA ALA A 94 -15.62 -3.48 21.62
C ALA A 94 -14.44 -2.78 20.92
N SER A 95 -13.68 -1.96 21.65
CA SER A 95 -12.46 -1.34 21.11
C SER A 95 -11.40 -2.37 20.69
N ASP A 96 -11.23 -3.45 21.46
CA ASP A 96 -10.30 -4.52 21.12
C ASP A 96 -10.74 -5.31 19.88
N ALA A 97 -12.04 -5.55 19.74
CA ALA A 97 -12.60 -6.18 18.54
C ALA A 97 -12.40 -5.33 17.28
N ILE A 98 -12.47 -4.01 17.40
CA ILE A 98 -12.22 -3.07 16.31
C ILE A 98 -10.75 -3.12 15.84
N ILE A 99 -9.82 -3.24 16.76
CA ILE A 99 -8.39 -3.40 16.40
C ILE A 99 -8.15 -4.71 15.66
N SER A 100 -8.76 -5.80 16.10
CA SER A 100 -8.69 -7.07 15.40
C SER A 100 -9.26 -6.96 13.98
N LEU A 101 -10.36 -6.24 13.80
CA LEU A 101 -10.95 -5.98 12.49
C LEU A 101 -10.01 -5.14 11.60
N ASP A 102 -9.40 -4.09 12.12
CA ASP A 102 -8.43 -3.26 11.38
C ASP A 102 -7.23 -4.07 10.90
N HIS A 103 -6.70 -4.97 11.75
CA HIS A 103 -5.60 -5.86 11.39
C HIS A 103 -6.01 -6.83 10.27
N GLU A 104 -7.18 -7.46 10.39
CA GLU A 104 -7.69 -8.38 9.38
C GLU A 104 -7.91 -7.68 8.03
N MET A 105 -8.52 -6.50 8.03
CA MET A 105 -8.72 -5.71 6.82
C MET A 105 -7.39 -5.30 6.17
N SER A 106 -6.38 -4.97 6.95
CA SER A 106 -5.02 -4.66 6.45
C SER A 106 -4.36 -5.89 5.82
N SER A 107 -4.51 -7.07 6.43
CA SER A 107 -4.00 -8.33 5.90
C SER A 107 -4.64 -8.66 4.55
N VAL A 108 -5.96 -8.61 4.47
CA VAL A 108 -6.72 -8.85 3.22
C VAL A 108 -6.30 -7.87 2.13
N ARG A 109 -6.14 -6.58 2.44
CA ARG A 109 -5.66 -5.57 1.50
C ARG A 109 -4.28 -5.93 0.95
N ASN A 110 -3.36 -6.29 1.82
CA ASN A 110 -1.99 -6.64 1.43
C ASN A 110 -1.97 -7.89 0.54
N GLU A 111 -2.74 -8.92 0.85
CA GLU A 111 -2.88 -10.11 0.01
C GLU A 111 -3.42 -9.78 -1.38
N ILE A 112 -4.42 -8.90 -1.48
CA ILE A 112 -4.97 -8.45 -2.76
C ILE A 112 -3.92 -7.68 -3.56
N MET A 113 -3.18 -6.77 -2.92
CA MET A 113 -2.12 -5.99 -3.58
C MET A 113 -0.98 -6.88 -4.07
N ASP A 114 -0.56 -7.86 -3.29
CA ASP A 114 0.47 -8.83 -3.67
C ASP A 114 0.03 -9.69 -4.87
N ALA A 115 -1.22 -10.14 -4.87
CA ALA A 115 -1.79 -10.87 -5.99
C ALA A 115 -1.88 -10.01 -7.26
N GLN A 116 -2.27 -8.74 -7.15
CA GLN A 116 -2.30 -7.80 -8.28
C GLN A 116 -0.91 -7.51 -8.82
N ASN A 117 0.08 -7.27 -7.95
CA ASN A 117 1.47 -7.03 -8.35
C ASN A 117 2.05 -8.25 -9.06
N SER A 118 1.79 -9.45 -8.56
CA SER A 118 2.22 -10.70 -9.19
C SER A 118 1.60 -10.90 -10.58
N SER A 119 0.31 -10.61 -10.72
CA SER A 119 -0.40 -10.68 -12.00
C SER A 119 0.13 -9.65 -13.01
N GLN A 120 0.40 -8.42 -12.56
CA GLN A 120 0.96 -7.36 -13.41
C GLN A 120 2.39 -7.71 -13.86
N MET A 121 3.21 -8.25 -12.95
CA MET A 121 4.56 -8.69 -13.26
C MET A 121 4.54 -9.82 -14.30
N GLN A 122 3.65 -10.80 -14.16
CA GLN A 122 3.47 -11.86 -15.14
C GLN A 122 3.05 -11.33 -16.51
N SER A 123 2.11 -10.39 -16.56
CA SER A 123 1.64 -9.75 -17.80
C SER A 123 2.77 -8.99 -18.52
N ASN A 124 3.55 -8.22 -17.78
CA ASN A 124 4.70 -7.48 -18.33
C ASN A 124 5.76 -8.44 -18.90
N LEU A 125 6.06 -9.51 -18.17
CA LEU A 125 7.03 -10.53 -18.59
C LEU A 125 6.61 -11.21 -19.91
N VAL A 126 5.33 -11.60 -20.01
CA VAL A 126 4.78 -12.19 -21.24
C VAL A 126 4.86 -11.22 -22.40
N LYS A 127 4.53 -9.94 -22.18
CA LYS A 127 4.63 -8.91 -23.22
C LYS A 127 6.06 -8.72 -23.73
N ASP A 128 7.03 -8.69 -22.82
CA ASP A 128 8.45 -8.56 -23.20
C ASP A 128 8.94 -9.78 -23.96
N MET A 129 8.52 -11.00 -23.57
CA MET A 129 8.84 -12.23 -24.30
C MET A 129 8.27 -12.22 -25.72
N LEU A 130 7.01 -11.80 -25.89
CA LEU A 130 6.38 -11.72 -27.21
C LEU A 130 7.09 -10.71 -28.11
N ASN A 131 7.49 -9.54 -27.57
CA ASN A 131 8.26 -8.55 -28.30
C ASN A 131 9.64 -9.10 -28.73
N ASN A 132 10.31 -9.84 -27.85
CA ASN A 132 11.59 -10.48 -28.17
C ASN A 132 11.44 -11.55 -29.27
N ILE A 133 10.40 -12.37 -29.21
CA ILE A 133 10.11 -13.37 -30.24
C ILE A 133 9.82 -12.70 -31.59
N GLU A 134 9.02 -11.62 -31.60
CA GLU A 134 8.75 -10.85 -32.83
C GLU A 134 10.03 -10.27 -33.42
N ASN A 135 10.93 -9.74 -32.60
CA ASN A 135 12.22 -9.23 -33.06
C ASN A 135 13.12 -10.34 -33.64
N LEU A 136 13.07 -11.54 -33.07
CA LEU A 136 13.82 -12.68 -33.57
C LEU A 136 13.34 -13.15 -34.97
N TYR A 137 12.08 -12.97 -35.32
CA TYR A 137 11.60 -13.22 -36.69
C TYR A 137 12.34 -12.46 -37.78
N ARG A 138 12.92 -11.31 -37.43
CA ARG A 138 13.62 -10.44 -38.37
C ARG A 138 15.08 -10.83 -38.60
N VAL A 139 15.67 -11.60 -37.68
CA VAL A 139 17.12 -11.84 -37.63
C VAL A 139 17.50 -13.34 -37.56
N SER A 140 16.53 -14.23 -37.38
CA SER A 140 16.79 -15.67 -37.25
C SER A 140 15.99 -16.49 -38.27
N SER A 141 16.27 -17.80 -38.38
CA SER A 141 15.55 -18.68 -39.28
C SER A 141 14.14 -18.99 -38.72
N GLU A 142 13.19 -19.20 -39.63
CA GLU A 142 11.80 -19.58 -39.30
C GLU A 142 11.74 -20.84 -38.41
N ARG A 143 12.66 -21.80 -38.64
CA ARG A 143 12.75 -23.04 -37.84
C ARG A 143 13.16 -22.78 -36.38
N GLU A 144 14.05 -21.82 -36.12
CA GLU A 144 14.49 -21.46 -34.77
C GLU A 144 13.40 -20.72 -34.04
N VAL A 145 12.73 -19.78 -34.69
CA VAL A 145 11.62 -19.04 -34.11
C VAL A 145 10.47 -19.98 -33.76
N SER A 146 10.14 -20.94 -34.61
CA SER A 146 9.08 -21.94 -34.32
C SER A 146 9.39 -22.74 -33.05
N LYS A 147 10.64 -23.17 -32.84
CA LYS A 147 11.05 -23.84 -31.60
C LYS A 147 10.91 -22.99 -30.37
N ILE A 148 11.28 -21.72 -30.47
CA ILE A 148 11.17 -20.75 -29.38
C ILE A 148 9.69 -20.51 -29.03
N GLN A 149 8.83 -20.41 -30.03
CA GLN A 149 7.38 -20.26 -29.83
C GLN A 149 6.75 -21.47 -29.14
N ASP A 150 7.13 -22.67 -29.56
CA ASP A 150 6.63 -23.93 -28.95
C ASP A 150 7.04 -24.00 -27.47
N GLU A 151 8.28 -23.62 -27.15
CA GLU A 151 8.78 -23.59 -25.80
C GLU A 151 8.06 -22.49 -24.97
N PHE A 152 7.86 -21.31 -25.53
CA PHE A 152 7.08 -20.24 -24.91
C PHE A 152 5.67 -20.72 -24.54
N LEU A 153 4.95 -21.35 -25.48
CA LEU A 153 3.60 -21.86 -25.23
C LEU A 153 3.59 -22.93 -24.15
N ARG A 154 4.61 -23.78 -24.11
CA ARG A 154 4.77 -24.80 -23.08
C ARG A 154 4.91 -24.19 -21.70
N VAL A 155 5.82 -23.22 -21.56
CA VAL A 155 6.08 -22.54 -20.28
C VAL A 155 4.89 -21.68 -19.85
N PHE A 156 4.25 -20.98 -20.78
CA PHE A 156 3.08 -20.15 -20.51
C PHE A 156 1.90 -20.95 -19.93
N LYS A 157 1.69 -22.18 -20.44
CA LYS A 157 0.62 -23.07 -19.94
C LYS A 157 0.81 -23.50 -18.49
N THR A 158 2.04 -23.49 -17.97
CA THR A 158 2.31 -23.88 -16.57
C THR A 158 1.77 -22.87 -15.56
N LYS A 159 1.59 -21.61 -15.97
CA LYS A 159 1.26 -20.45 -15.10
C LYS A 159 2.24 -20.25 -13.95
N ASP A 160 3.44 -20.81 -14.05
CA ASP A 160 4.50 -20.68 -13.04
C ASP A 160 5.39 -19.48 -13.37
N LEU A 161 5.34 -18.46 -12.53
CA LEU A 161 6.10 -17.24 -12.70
C LEU A 161 7.62 -17.50 -12.76
N ARG A 162 8.15 -18.44 -11.96
CA ARG A 162 9.58 -18.77 -11.94
C ARG A 162 10.05 -19.39 -13.26
N GLN A 163 9.22 -20.23 -13.86
CA GLN A 163 9.50 -20.82 -15.18
C GLN A 163 9.44 -19.74 -16.28
N LEU A 164 8.49 -18.84 -16.21
CA LEU A 164 8.40 -17.70 -17.14
C LEU A 164 9.62 -16.78 -17.03
N GLU A 165 10.06 -16.42 -15.83
CA GLU A 165 11.25 -15.61 -15.61
C GLU A 165 12.53 -16.30 -16.13
N ARG A 166 12.63 -17.61 -15.93
CA ARG A 166 13.77 -18.39 -16.44
C ARG A 166 13.80 -18.40 -17.96
N PHE A 167 12.66 -18.62 -18.58
CA PHE A 167 12.53 -18.60 -20.04
C PHE A 167 12.82 -17.20 -20.61
N HIS A 168 12.33 -16.15 -19.98
CA HIS A 168 12.61 -14.76 -20.36
C HIS A 168 14.11 -14.47 -20.37
N ARG A 169 14.86 -14.85 -19.32
CA ARG A 169 16.32 -14.71 -19.28
C ARG A 169 17.03 -15.46 -20.39
N GLN A 170 16.58 -16.68 -20.71
CA GLN A 170 17.15 -17.44 -21.82
C GLN A 170 16.87 -16.79 -23.18
N LEU A 171 15.67 -16.24 -23.34
CA LEU A 171 15.28 -15.52 -24.56
C LEU A 171 16.08 -14.24 -24.76
N ASP A 172 16.35 -13.50 -23.70
CA ASP A 172 17.21 -12.31 -23.75
C ASP A 172 18.62 -12.64 -24.19
N ILE A 173 19.22 -13.70 -23.68
CA ILE A 173 20.56 -14.17 -24.10
C ILE A 173 20.58 -14.51 -25.59
N ILE A 174 19.56 -15.20 -26.08
CA ILE A 174 19.44 -15.55 -27.51
C ILE A 174 19.29 -14.28 -28.35
N ALA A 175 18.44 -13.34 -27.95
CA ALA A 175 18.22 -12.09 -28.66
C ALA A 175 19.48 -11.20 -28.70
N GLU A 176 20.25 -11.15 -27.62
CA GLU A 176 21.53 -10.45 -27.58
C GLU A 176 22.58 -11.09 -28.51
N GLY A 177 22.63 -12.41 -28.56
CA GLY A 177 23.53 -13.14 -29.48
C GLY A 177 23.26 -12.78 -30.95
N TYR A 178 22.00 -12.71 -31.37
CA TYR A 178 21.65 -12.30 -32.73
C TYR A 178 21.95 -10.83 -33.02
N ARG A 179 21.75 -9.93 -32.05
CA ARG A 179 22.13 -8.52 -32.21
C ARG A 179 23.62 -8.33 -32.40
N ALA A 180 24.45 -9.05 -31.62
CA ALA A 180 25.91 -9.02 -31.77
C ALA A 180 26.38 -9.50 -33.13
N GLN A 181 25.78 -10.58 -33.69
CA GLN A 181 26.08 -11.09 -35.01
C GLN A 181 25.71 -10.09 -36.13
N ALA A 182 24.57 -9.41 -36.01
CA ALA A 182 24.10 -8.42 -36.99
C ALA A 182 25.05 -7.21 -37.08
N VAL A 183 25.64 -6.78 -35.96
CA VAL A 183 26.64 -5.69 -35.92
C VAL A 183 27.95 -6.10 -36.64
N HIS A 184 28.39 -7.35 -36.49
CA HIS A 184 29.59 -7.85 -37.15
C HIS A 184 29.45 -8.01 -38.69
N HIS A 185 28.24 -8.13 -39.22
CA HIS A 185 27.99 -8.24 -40.67
C HIS A 185 27.75 -6.89 -41.34
N SER A 186 27.76 -5.78 -40.59
CA SER A 186 27.54 -4.42 -41.09
C SER A 186 28.85 -3.58 -41.20
N ILE A 187 29.99 -4.21 -40.97
CA ILE A 187 31.35 -3.65 -41.17
C ILE A 187 32.00 -4.41 -42.32
#